data_e6ca04a54f7699bcbebf62a11ea510f7
#
_entry.id   e6ca04a54f7699bcbebf62a11ea510f7
#
_cell.length_a   1.000
_cell.length_b   1.000
_cell.length_c   1.000
_cell.angle_alpha   90.00
_cell.angle_beta   90.00
_cell.angle_gamma   90.00
#
_symmetry.space_group_name_H-M   'P 1'
#
loop_
_entity.id
_entity.type
_entity.pdbx_description
1 polymer ?
#
loop_
_entity_poly.entity_id
_entity_poly.type
_entity_poly.pdbx_seq_one_letter_code
_entity_poly.pdbx_strand_id
1 'polypeptide(L)'
;MADYPHPSSPGRSANMRANRRTDTKPEMALRRALHGQGFRYRKDYRLDLDGARVRPDIAFTARRVAVFVDGCFWHACPEHGTKPASNTWYWGPKLIRNVERDRAADAALLAAGWQVVRVWEHVPLDAAVAAVIAALTPTVPTVPSGPSAPAAPAVPPVPEPRTGAADATAEDRASEDLGMRPNG
;
A
#
# COMPACT_ATOMS: atom_id res chain seq x y z
N MET A 1 20.58 -2.98 24.34
CA MET A 1 21.40 -3.04 23.12
C MET A 1 20.81 -4.14 22.26
N ALA A 2 20.53 -3.88 20.98
CA ALA A 2 20.02 -4.92 20.10
C ALA A 2 21.14 -5.94 19.87
N ASP A 3 20.88 -7.19 20.21
CA ASP A 3 21.83 -8.29 20.01
C ASP A 3 21.96 -8.53 18.49
N TYR A 4 23.12 -8.23 17.95
CA TYR A 4 23.39 -8.36 16.53
C TYR A 4 24.01 -9.75 16.31
N PRO A 5 23.44 -10.60 15.43
CA PRO A 5 23.97 -11.93 15.25
C PRO A 5 25.39 -11.90 14.70
N HIS A 6 26.26 -12.65 15.33
CA HIS A 6 27.60 -12.84 14.81
C HIS A 6 27.54 -13.57 13.45
N PRO A 7 28.27 -13.06 12.44
CA PRO A 7 28.29 -13.72 11.14
C PRO A 7 28.92 -15.12 11.27
N SER A 8 28.26 -16.10 10.65
CA SER A 8 28.69 -17.50 10.72
C SER A 8 29.99 -17.79 9.95
N SER A 9 30.50 -16.82 9.17
CA SER A 9 31.81 -16.89 8.51
C SER A 9 32.26 -15.51 8.03
N PRO A 10 33.56 -15.28 7.84
CA PRO A 10 34.12 -14.05 7.27
C PRO A 10 33.53 -13.72 5.88
N GLY A 11 33.32 -14.74 5.04
CA GLY A 11 32.72 -14.55 3.70
C GLY A 11 31.29 -14.06 3.76
N ARG A 12 30.46 -14.56 4.69
CA ARG A 12 29.09 -14.05 4.88
C ARG A 12 29.09 -12.62 5.39
N SER A 13 30.02 -12.27 6.27
CA SER A 13 30.20 -10.91 6.74
C SER A 13 30.57 -9.94 5.60
N ALA A 14 31.46 -10.37 4.70
CA ALA A 14 31.85 -9.61 3.52
C ALA A 14 30.67 -9.43 2.56
N ASN A 15 29.90 -10.50 2.32
CA ASN A 15 28.71 -10.45 1.45
C ASN A 15 27.64 -9.50 2.00
N MET A 16 27.39 -9.53 3.32
CA MET A 16 26.44 -8.61 3.96
C MET A 16 26.88 -7.14 3.89
N ARG A 17 28.19 -6.89 3.98
CA ARG A 17 28.75 -5.52 3.82
C ARG A 17 28.74 -5.05 2.37
N ALA A 18 28.83 -5.96 1.41
CA ALA A 18 28.77 -5.68 -0.01
C ALA A 18 27.34 -5.40 -0.52
N ASN A 19 26.32 -5.77 0.25
CA ASN A 19 24.93 -5.49 -0.10
C ASN A 19 24.66 -3.97 -0.07
N ARG A 20 24.57 -3.41 -1.26
CA ARG A 20 24.19 -2.00 -1.45
C ARG A 20 22.69 -1.85 -1.24
N ARG A 21 22.32 -0.79 -0.56
CA ARG A 21 20.91 -0.41 -0.37
C ARG A 21 20.33 0.32 -1.58
N THR A 22 21.17 0.94 -2.37
CA THR A 22 20.82 1.73 -3.55
C THR A 22 21.82 1.46 -4.66
N ASP A 23 21.45 1.75 -5.89
CA ASP A 23 22.28 1.55 -7.09
C ASP A 23 22.68 0.06 -7.27
N THR A 24 21.76 -0.84 -6.98
CA THR A 24 21.93 -2.28 -7.26
C THR A 24 22.02 -2.53 -8.76
N LYS A 25 22.55 -3.69 -9.16
CA LYS A 25 22.67 -4.03 -10.58
C LYS A 25 21.31 -4.00 -11.31
N PRO A 26 20.22 -4.62 -10.77
CA PRO A 26 18.89 -4.55 -11.40
C PRO A 26 18.35 -3.13 -11.51
N GLU A 27 18.44 -2.33 -10.44
CA GLU A 27 18.01 -0.93 -10.47
C GLU A 27 18.74 -0.13 -11.54
N MET A 28 20.06 -0.27 -11.62
CA MET A 28 20.88 0.43 -12.61
C MET A 28 20.57 0.02 -14.04
N ALA A 29 20.29 -1.29 -14.26
CA ALA A 29 19.89 -1.81 -15.56
C ALA A 29 18.54 -1.21 -16.00
N LEU A 30 17.54 -1.26 -15.11
CA LEU A 30 16.21 -0.68 -15.37
C LEU A 30 16.28 0.82 -15.64
N ARG A 31 17.02 1.58 -14.84
CA ARG A 31 17.21 3.02 -15.02
C ARG A 31 17.84 3.37 -16.37
N ARG A 32 18.88 2.65 -16.78
CA ARG A 32 19.53 2.85 -18.08
C ARG A 32 18.61 2.56 -19.24
N ALA A 33 17.87 1.45 -19.17
CA ALA A 33 16.92 1.06 -20.21
C ALA A 33 15.80 2.09 -20.38
N LEU A 34 15.19 2.55 -19.28
CA LEU A 34 14.17 3.60 -19.31
C LEU A 34 14.71 4.93 -19.83
N HIS A 35 15.93 5.33 -19.39
CA HIS A 35 16.57 6.55 -19.87
C HIS A 35 16.89 6.49 -21.35
N GLY A 36 17.38 5.33 -21.85
CA GLY A 36 17.64 5.08 -23.27
C GLY A 36 16.40 5.19 -24.16
N GLN A 37 15.23 4.90 -23.60
CA GLN A 37 13.92 5.08 -24.28
C GLN A 37 13.33 6.49 -24.11
N GLY A 38 14.12 7.44 -23.59
CA GLY A 38 13.69 8.83 -23.49
C GLY A 38 12.94 9.20 -22.20
N PHE A 39 12.69 8.25 -21.29
CA PHE A 39 12.03 8.56 -20.04
C PHE A 39 12.94 9.36 -19.10
N ARG A 40 12.35 10.34 -18.42
CA ARG A 40 13.04 11.16 -17.41
C ARG A 40 12.37 10.94 -16.06
N TYR A 41 13.17 10.64 -15.04
CA TYR A 41 12.74 10.28 -13.70
C TYR A 41 13.70 10.85 -12.64
N ARG A 42 13.32 10.77 -11.39
CA ARG A 42 14.17 11.03 -10.24
C ARG A 42 14.55 9.71 -9.57
N LYS A 43 15.84 9.53 -9.27
CA LYS A 43 16.34 8.34 -8.55
C LYS A 43 16.31 8.59 -7.05
N ASP A 44 16.01 7.54 -6.24
CA ASP A 44 16.01 7.58 -4.77
C ASP A 44 15.31 8.85 -4.23
N TYR A 45 14.20 9.21 -4.86
CA TYR A 45 13.53 10.47 -4.61
C TYR A 45 12.67 10.38 -3.36
N ARG A 46 12.94 11.25 -2.39
CA ARG A 46 12.16 11.32 -1.15
C ARG A 46 10.82 11.97 -1.42
N LEU A 47 9.77 11.23 -1.09
CA LEU A 47 8.39 11.69 -1.03
C LEU A 47 7.99 11.81 0.43
N ASP A 48 7.67 13.01 0.85
CA ASP A 48 7.05 13.27 2.15
C ASP A 48 5.53 13.27 1.93
N LEU A 49 4.88 12.21 2.37
CA LEU A 49 3.44 11.99 2.28
C LEU A 49 2.82 12.21 3.66
N ASP A 50 1.50 12.32 3.72
CA ASP A 50 0.82 12.46 5.01
C ASP A 50 1.09 11.23 5.90
N GLY A 51 1.76 11.45 7.03
CA GLY A 51 2.13 10.40 7.97
C GLY A 51 3.23 9.42 7.51
N ALA A 52 3.75 9.54 6.29
CA ALA A 52 4.74 8.61 5.76
C ALA A 52 5.85 9.29 4.95
N ARG A 53 7.01 8.66 5.02
CA ARG A 53 8.19 9.07 4.26
C ARG A 53 8.66 7.92 3.39
N VAL A 54 8.50 8.05 2.06
CA VAL A 54 8.76 6.99 1.10
C VAL A 54 9.87 7.39 0.13
N ARG A 55 10.70 6.43 -0.28
CA ARG A 55 11.77 6.63 -1.26
C ARG A 55 11.75 5.53 -2.30
N PRO A 56 11.03 5.71 -3.41
CA PRO A 56 11.11 4.79 -4.53
C PRO A 56 12.47 4.87 -5.24
N ASP A 57 12.90 3.75 -5.82
CA ASP A 57 14.15 3.67 -6.59
C ASP A 57 14.09 4.56 -7.85
N ILE A 58 12.88 4.68 -8.42
CA ILE A 58 12.58 5.53 -9.57
C ILE A 58 11.23 6.23 -9.32
N ALA A 59 11.20 7.55 -9.46
CA ALA A 59 9.99 8.35 -9.34
C ALA A 59 9.73 9.19 -10.60
N PHE A 60 8.58 8.98 -11.21
CA PHE A 60 8.06 9.81 -12.29
C PHE A 60 7.09 10.83 -11.69
N THR A 61 7.61 11.93 -11.19
CA THR A 61 6.84 12.89 -10.39
C THR A 61 5.69 13.53 -11.16
N ALA A 62 5.87 13.84 -12.44
CA ALA A 62 4.82 14.40 -13.27
C ALA A 62 3.65 13.43 -13.54
N ARG A 63 3.92 12.13 -13.53
CA ARG A 63 2.92 11.06 -13.76
C ARG A 63 2.47 10.37 -12.48
N ARG A 64 3.07 10.73 -11.35
CA ARG A 64 2.84 10.10 -10.04
C ARG A 64 3.00 8.57 -10.08
N VAL A 65 4.06 8.10 -10.72
CA VAL A 65 4.41 6.68 -10.72
C VAL A 65 5.67 6.46 -9.91
N ALA A 66 5.58 5.59 -8.92
CA ALA A 66 6.68 5.18 -8.04
C ALA A 66 7.06 3.74 -8.37
N VAL A 67 8.35 3.49 -8.63
CA VAL A 67 8.86 2.16 -8.98
C VAL A 67 9.85 1.72 -7.92
N PHE A 68 9.69 0.48 -7.45
CA PHE A 68 10.59 -0.22 -6.54
C PHE A 68 11.18 -1.44 -7.24
N VAL A 69 12.46 -1.71 -7.00
CA VAL A 69 13.15 -2.91 -7.45
C VAL A 69 13.48 -3.76 -6.23
N ASP A 70 12.65 -4.75 -5.98
CA ASP A 70 12.69 -5.53 -4.76
C ASP A 70 13.65 -6.72 -4.86
N GLY A 71 14.61 -6.78 -3.95
CA GLY A 71 15.49 -7.93 -3.80
C GLY A 71 14.75 -9.14 -3.24
N CYS A 72 14.89 -10.30 -3.88
CA CYS A 72 14.13 -11.51 -3.54
C CYS A 72 14.24 -11.93 -2.09
N PHE A 73 15.43 -11.85 -1.52
CA PHE A 73 15.65 -12.19 -0.11
C PHE A 73 15.03 -11.17 0.86
N TRP A 74 15.20 -9.86 0.57
CA TRP A 74 14.86 -8.80 1.51
C TRP A 74 13.37 -8.51 1.63
N HIS A 75 12.64 -8.79 0.56
CA HIS A 75 11.20 -8.49 0.44
C HIS A 75 10.35 -9.75 0.38
N ALA A 76 10.92 -10.92 0.76
CA ALA A 76 10.22 -12.21 0.82
C ALA A 76 9.53 -12.60 -0.49
N CYS A 77 10.29 -12.60 -1.59
CA CYS A 77 9.80 -13.02 -2.89
C CYS A 77 9.09 -14.38 -2.81
N PRO A 78 7.88 -14.52 -3.37
CA PRO A 78 7.13 -15.78 -3.30
C PRO A 78 7.82 -16.92 -4.06
N GLU A 79 8.61 -16.61 -5.09
CA GLU A 79 9.28 -17.62 -5.93
C GLU A 79 10.71 -17.93 -5.44
N HIS A 80 11.48 -16.90 -5.05
CA HIS A 80 12.90 -17.01 -4.73
C HIS A 80 13.25 -16.59 -3.29
N GLY A 81 12.24 -16.31 -2.47
CA GLY A 81 12.44 -15.97 -1.06
C GLY A 81 12.98 -17.14 -0.28
N THR A 82 14.27 -17.12 0.07
CA THR A 82 14.88 -18.14 0.93
C THR A 82 14.71 -17.81 2.40
N LYS A 83 14.22 -18.80 3.17
CA LYS A 83 14.22 -18.66 4.63
C LYS A 83 15.65 -18.84 5.15
N PRO A 84 16.14 -17.92 5.98
CA PRO A 84 17.47 -18.07 6.59
C PRO A 84 17.55 -19.35 7.41
N ALA A 85 18.54 -20.19 7.13
CA ALA A 85 18.76 -21.43 7.88
C ALA A 85 19.44 -21.18 9.26
N SER A 86 20.07 -20.01 9.43
CA SER A 86 20.73 -19.61 10.67
C SER A 86 20.22 -18.27 11.17
N ASN A 87 20.30 -18.06 12.50
CA ASN A 87 19.83 -16.80 13.13
C ASN A 87 18.37 -16.45 12.79
N THR A 88 17.50 -17.44 12.75
CA THR A 88 16.08 -17.29 12.40
C THR A 88 15.35 -16.30 13.32
N TRP A 89 15.75 -16.26 14.60
CA TRP A 89 15.26 -15.33 15.61
C TRP A 89 15.49 -13.85 15.22
N TYR A 90 16.58 -13.56 14.49
CA TYR A 90 16.91 -12.23 14.01
C TYR A 90 16.26 -11.93 12.65
N TRP A 91 16.41 -12.88 11.70
CA TRP A 91 15.97 -12.68 10.33
C TRP A 91 14.44 -12.70 10.18
N GLY A 92 13.76 -13.60 10.89
CA GLY A 92 12.30 -13.72 10.81
C GLY A 92 11.60 -12.38 11.06
N PRO A 93 11.78 -11.77 12.26
CA PRO A 93 11.16 -10.47 12.55
C PRO A 93 11.64 -9.33 11.62
N LYS A 94 12.88 -9.41 11.12
CA LYS A 94 13.40 -8.38 10.21
C LYS A 94 12.74 -8.43 8.84
N LEU A 95 12.55 -9.62 8.27
CA LEU A 95 11.86 -9.78 6.98
C LEU A 95 10.38 -9.42 7.08
N ILE A 96 9.73 -9.81 8.17
CA ILE A 96 8.33 -9.40 8.43
C ILE A 96 8.20 -7.88 8.45
N ARG A 97 9.04 -7.19 9.23
CA ARG A 97 9.03 -5.71 9.28
C ARG A 97 9.34 -5.05 7.93
N ASN A 98 10.15 -5.67 7.08
CA ASN A 98 10.37 -5.16 5.72
C ASN A 98 9.07 -5.21 4.92
N VAL A 99 8.39 -6.37 4.90
CA VAL A 99 7.11 -6.54 4.19
C VAL A 99 6.03 -5.60 4.72
N GLU A 100 5.94 -5.42 6.03
CA GLU A 100 4.99 -4.48 6.65
C GLU A 100 5.27 -3.04 6.22
N ARG A 101 6.55 -2.64 6.24
CA ARG A 101 6.96 -1.31 5.79
C ARG A 101 6.68 -1.10 4.30
N ASP A 102 6.88 -2.10 3.46
CA ASP A 102 6.58 -2.03 2.03
C ASP A 102 5.09 -1.84 1.80
N ARG A 103 4.24 -2.61 2.49
CA ARG A 103 2.77 -2.46 2.43
C ARG A 103 2.31 -1.08 2.89
N ALA A 104 2.90 -0.57 3.98
CA ALA A 104 2.59 0.77 4.47
C ALA A 104 3.02 1.85 3.47
N ALA A 105 4.18 1.70 2.83
CA ALA A 105 4.65 2.60 1.80
C ALA A 105 3.73 2.60 0.57
N ASP A 106 3.29 1.42 0.13
CA ASP A 106 2.36 1.27 -0.99
C ASP A 106 1.01 1.93 -0.67
N ALA A 107 0.46 1.68 0.52
CA ALA A 107 -0.80 2.28 0.95
C ALA A 107 -0.72 3.81 1.00
N ALA A 108 0.37 4.37 1.54
CA ALA A 108 0.59 5.82 1.60
C ALA A 108 0.71 6.44 0.20
N LEU A 109 1.42 5.78 -0.71
CA LEU A 109 1.55 6.24 -2.10
C LEU A 109 0.21 6.22 -2.82
N LEU A 110 -0.55 5.13 -2.70
CA LEU A 110 -1.89 5.01 -3.31
C LEU A 110 -2.85 6.06 -2.77
N ALA A 111 -2.87 6.29 -1.45
CA ALA A 111 -3.68 7.33 -0.82
C ALA A 111 -3.31 8.74 -1.31
N ALA A 112 -2.04 8.97 -1.64
CA ALA A 112 -1.55 10.23 -2.21
C ALA A 112 -1.75 10.33 -3.73
N GLY A 113 -2.46 9.37 -4.36
CA GLY A 113 -2.74 9.34 -5.79
C GLY A 113 -1.54 8.96 -6.67
N TRP A 114 -0.60 8.21 -6.12
CA TRP A 114 0.50 7.62 -6.87
C TRP A 114 0.14 6.22 -7.32
N GLN A 115 0.62 5.84 -8.48
CA GLN A 115 0.63 4.45 -8.94
C GLN A 115 1.94 3.80 -8.48
N VAL A 116 1.86 2.58 -7.96
CA VAL A 116 3.02 1.83 -7.47
C VAL A 116 3.32 0.67 -8.42
N VAL A 117 4.57 0.56 -8.82
CA VAL A 117 5.09 -0.56 -9.61
C VAL A 117 6.21 -1.23 -8.79
N ARG A 118 6.04 -2.51 -8.48
CA ARG A 118 7.10 -3.31 -7.86
C ARG A 118 7.62 -4.34 -8.85
N VAL A 119 8.93 -4.40 -8.97
CA VAL A 119 9.61 -5.32 -9.87
C VAL A 119 10.62 -6.11 -9.05
N TRP A 120 10.54 -7.45 -9.12
CA TRP A 120 11.53 -8.29 -8.47
C TRP A 120 12.86 -8.28 -9.22
N GLU A 121 13.97 -8.38 -8.49
CA GLU A 121 15.32 -8.39 -9.08
C GLU A 121 15.56 -9.55 -10.07
N HIS A 122 14.78 -10.63 -9.98
CA HIS A 122 14.85 -11.78 -10.88
C HIS A 122 14.04 -11.61 -12.18
N VAL A 123 13.19 -10.60 -12.25
CA VAL A 123 12.36 -10.35 -13.45
C VAL A 123 13.27 -9.92 -14.60
N PRO A 124 13.11 -10.50 -15.81
CA PRO A 124 13.86 -10.07 -16.98
C PRO A 124 13.71 -8.56 -17.25
N LEU A 125 14.82 -7.95 -17.69
CA LEU A 125 14.86 -6.49 -17.83
C LEU A 125 13.79 -5.93 -18.79
N ASP A 126 13.53 -6.62 -19.87
CA ASP A 126 12.51 -6.26 -20.87
C ASP A 126 11.10 -6.28 -20.27
N ALA A 127 10.78 -7.30 -19.47
CA ALA A 127 9.51 -7.40 -18.75
C ALA A 127 9.38 -6.31 -17.69
N ALA A 128 10.46 -6.02 -16.96
CA ALA A 128 10.50 -4.93 -15.98
C ALA A 128 10.26 -3.56 -16.64
N VAL A 129 10.90 -3.31 -17.77
CA VAL A 129 10.72 -2.09 -18.56
C VAL A 129 9.29 -1.99 -19.06
N ALA A 130 8.73 -3.08 -19.62
CA ALA A 130 7.35 -3.10 -20.12
C ALA A 130 6.33 -2.78 -19.01
N ALA A 131 6.50 -3.34 -17.81
CA ALA A 131 5.64 -3.08 -16.66
C ALA A 131 5.66 -1.58 -16.28
N VAL A 132 6.83 -0.96 -16.25
CA VAL A 132 6.96 0.48 -15.95
C VAL A 132 6.31 1.33 -17.04
N ILE A 133 6.54 1.01 -18.32
CA ILE A 133 5.94 1.73 -19.44
C ILE A 133 4.43 1.63 -19.44
N ALA A 134 3.88 0.45 -19.17
CA ALA A 134 2.44 0.24 -19.05
C ALA A 134 1.83 1.16 -17.97
N ALA A 135 2.49 1.30 -16.82
CA ALA A 135 2.06 2.19 -15.75
C ALA A 135 2.19 3.69 -16.12
N LEU A 136 3.11 4.04 -17.01
CA LEU A 136 3.28 5.41 -17.49
C LEU A 136 2.33 5.78 -18.61
N THR A 137 1.74 4.80 -19.28
CA THR A 137 0.77 5.05 -20.34
C THR A 137 -0.59 5.38 -19.70
N PRO A 138 -1.21 6.52 -20.02
CA PRO A 138 -2.54 6.82 -19.50
C PRO A 138 -3.48 5.71 -19.91
N THR A 139 -4.03 4.99 -18.96
CA THR A 139 -5.17 4.12 -19.24
C THR A 139 -6.33 5.06 -19.56
N VAL A 140 -6.67 5.22 -20.82
CA VAL A 140 -7.95 5.81 -21.20
C VAL A 140 -8.98 4.86 -20.60
N PRO A 141 -9.80 5.27 -19.63
CA PRO A 141 -10.89 4.43 -19.18
C PRO A 141 -11.77 4.20 -20.40
N THR A 142 -11.70 3.00 -20.97
CA THR A 142 -12.72 2.55 -21.90
C THR A 142 -13.98 2.45 -21.05
N VAL A 143 -14.77 3.51 -21.07
CA VAL A 143 -16.15 3.44 -20.58
C VAL A 143 -16.78 2.38 -21.48
N PRO A 144 -17.14 1.20 -20.99
CA PRO A 144 -17.92 0.29 -21.79
C PRO A 144 -19.20 1.05 -22.11
N SER A 145 -19.45 1.27 -23.40
CA SER A 145 -20.75 1.70 -23.89
C SER A 145 -21.71 0.54 -23.60
N GLY A 146 -22.11 0.46 -22.31
CA GLY A 146 -23.14 -0.47 -21.87
C GLY A 146 -24.47 -0.04 -22.47
N PRO A 147 -25.33 -1.00 -22.80
CA PRO A 147 -26.67 -0.68 -23.29
C PRO A 147 -27.39 0.17 -22.26
N SER A 148 -28.05 1.21 -22.75
CA SER A 148 -28.93 2.10 -21.98
C SER A 148 -29.72 1.30 -20.96
N ALA A 149 -29.58 1.62 -19.69
CA ALA A 149 -30.35 0.97 -18.62
C ALA A 149 -31.86 1.17 -18.93
N PRO A 150 -32.65 0.13 -18.80
CA PRO A 150 -34.12 0.30 -18.91
C PRO A 150 -34.60 1.26 -17.81
N ALA A 151 -35.50 2.15 -18.18
CA ALA A 151 -36.08 3.13 -17.29
C ALA A 151 -36.62 2.43 -16.01
N ALA A 152 -36.23 2.95 -14.86
CA ALA A 152 -36.73 2.45 -13.58
C ALA A 152 -38.27 2.57 -13.55
N PRO A 153 -38.98 1.54 -13.05
CA PRO A 153 -40.43 1.63 -12.91
C PRO A 153 -40.78 2.76 -11.92
N ALA A 154 -41.79 3.54 -12.28
CA ALA A 154 -42.28 4.63 -11.46
C ALA A 154 -42.72 4.12 -10.08
N VAL A 155 -42.15 4.70 -9.03
CA VAL A 155 -42.58 4.46 -7.66
C VAL A 155 -43.97 5.07 -7.46
N PRO A 156 -44.98 4.29 -7.03
CA PRO A 156 -46.29 4.85 -6.74
C PRO A 156 -46.21 5.82 -5.55
N PRO A 157 -47.05 6.86 -5.51
CA PRO A 157 -47.05 7.86 -4.44
C PRO A 157 -47.42 7.23 -3.10
N VAL A 158 -46.65 7.54 -2.08
CA VAL A 158 -46.90 7.16 -0.68
C VAL A 158 -48.20 7.88 -0.23
N PRO A 159 -49.21 7.18 0.32
CA PRO A 159 -50.39 7.83 0.85
C PRO A 159 -50.06 8.65 2.10
N GLU A 160 -50.56 9.89 2.14
CA GLU A 160 -50.40 10.79 3.29
C GLU A 160 -51.06 10.22 4.57
N PRO A 161 -50.50 10.46 5.74
CA PRO A 161 -51.12 10.07 7.00
C PRO A 161 -52.36 10.91 7.26
N ARG A 162 -53.50 10.23 7.45
CA ARG A 162 -54.75 10.86 7.86
C ARG A 162 -54.57 11.47 9.23
N THR A 163 -54.73 12.78 9.32
CA THR A 163 -54.94 13.51 10.57
C THR A 163 -56.33 13.19 11.07
N GLY A 164 -56.44 12.37 12.12
CA GLY A 164 -57.65 12.11 12.87
C GLY A 164 -57.51 12.72 14.25
N ALA A 165 -58.50 13.56 14.57
CA ALA A 165 -58.58 14.41 15.73
C ALA A 165 -58.71 13.66 17.06
N ALA A 166 -58.19 14.34 18.05
CA ALA A 166 -58.57 14.44 19.44
C ALA A 166 -59.52 13.38 20.06
N ASP A 167 -59.15 12.81 21.17
CA ASP A 167 -59.99 12.99 22.39
C ASP A 167 -59.12 12.83 23.66
N ALA A 168 -59.54 13.65 24.64
CA ALA A 168 -58.95 13.80 25.95
C ALA A 168 -59.51 12.74 26.91
N THR A 169 -58.75 12.44 27.93
CA THR A 169 -59.12 12.29 29.36
C THR A 169 -57.95 11.64 30.06
N ALA A 170 -57.28 12.31 30.90
CA ALA A 170 -57.45 12.55 32.33
C ALA A 170 -57.02 11.38 33.25
N GLU A 171 -56.26 11.80 34.24
CA GLU A 171 -56.09 11.22 35.60
C GLU A 171 -55.17 10.01 35.72
N ASP A 172 -54.31 9.89 36.63
CA ASP A 172 -54.01 10.46 37.95
C ASP A 172 -53.02 9.52 38.64
N ARG A 173 -52.25 10.14 39.53
CA ARG A 173 -51.53 9.54 40.69
C ARG A 173 -50.27 8.71 40.45
N ALA A 174 -49.28 9.20 40.94
CA ALA A 174 -48.76 9.44 42.29
C ALA A 174 -47.66 8.46 42.68
N SER A 175 -46.62 9.03 43.13
CA SER A 175 -45.87 8.75 44.36
C SER A 175 -44.75 7.74 44.34
N GLU A 176 -43.66 8.29 44.81
CA GLU A 176 -42.72 7.85 45.87
C GLU A 176 -41.75 6.74 45.47
N ASP A 177 -40.58 6.73 45.85
CA ASP A 177 -39.73 7.53 46.77
C ASP A 177 -38.37 6.81 46.82
N LEU A 178 -37.38 7.54 47.19
CA LEU A 178 -36.15 7.12 47.87
C LEU A 178 -35.24 6.10 47.14
N GLY A 179 -34.02 6.29 47.00
CA GLY A 179 -33.07 6.88 47.85
C GLY A 179 -31.70 6.26 47.64
N MET A 180 -30.75 7.06 47.75
CA MET A 180 -29.45 6.82 48.37
C MET A 180 -28.30 6.30 47.53
N ARG A 181 -27.36 7.18 47.35
CA ARG A 181 -25.91 6.97 47.24
C ARG A 181 -25.32 6.36 48.54
N PRO A 182 -24.03 6.17 48.71
CA PRO A 182 -22.88 6.17 47.79
C PRO A 182 -21.82 5.08 48.08
N ASN A 183 -20.66 5.26 47.46
CA ASN A 183 -19.31 4.81 47.86
C ASN A 183 -18.82 3.41 47.49
N GLY A 184 -17.61 3.49 46.91
CA GLY A 184 -16.58 2.48 46.85
C GLY A 184 -15.67 2.73 45.69
#